data_0d9ad26ce5ced808faaffc62f6fcf80b
#
_entry.id   0d9ad26ce5ced808faaffc62f6fcf80b
#
_cell.length_a   1.000
_cell.length_b   1.000
_cell.length_c   1.000
_cell.angle_alpha   90.00
_cell.angle_beta   90.00
_cell.angle_gamma   90.00
#
_symmetry.space_group_name_H-M   'P 1'
#
loop_
_entity.id
_entity.type
_entity.pdbx_description
1 polymer ?
#
loop_
_entity_poly.entity_id
_entity_poly.type
_entity_poly.pdbx_seq_one_letter_code
_entity_poly.pdbx_strand_id
1 'polypeptide(L)'
;MRPLFADPKTDFVFKKIFGTEEHKSVLIAFLNHLLELGEEHRIVEVHLLPPEQRPKVQELKYSIVDVKCVDARGTIYVVEMQVLNVEGFEKRVVYNVAKAYTSQLDVGQTYPDLNDVIGVTICDFDLWPEGEGPQKEPAVPMLSRWRMQEQHGGARGLGQLQLVFLELRKYDASRPPQTMVEKWAYFFREAPSLKVVPEVLAERPFKEALEAARVALFTDEEWDAYIRAGMAIQDERGALSLARKEALREGRKEGRKEGIEEGKKEGRKEGIEEGKKEGRREGIEEGKKEGMRAAIRGIL
;
A
#
# COMPACT_ATOMS: atom_id res chain seq x y z
N MET A 1 24.31 19.02 7.30
CA MET A 1 25.33 18.24 6.56
C MET A 1 24.58 17.41 5.52
N ARG A 2 25.02 17.44 4.25
CA ARG A 2 24.38 16.60 3.21
C ARG A 2 24.63 15.11 3.53
N PRO A 3 23.66 14.20 3.31
CA PRO A 3 23.87 12.76 3.46
C PRO A 3 24.90 12.26 2.44
N LEU A 4 25.51 11.10 2.69
CA LEU A 4 26.43 10.49 1.72
C LEU A 4 25.65 10.00 0.49
N PHE A 5 24.50 9.36 0.72
CA PHE A 5 23.60 8.88 -0.32
C PHE A 5 22.23 9.50 -0.16
N ALA A 6 21.62 9.87 -1.28
CA ALA A 6 20.25 10.35 -1.35
C ALA A 6 19.26 9.19 -1.10
N ASP A 7 18.06 9.52 -0.66
CA ASP A 7 17.01 8.52 -0.41
C ASP A 7 16.50 7.95 -1.76
N PRO A 8 16.75 6.65 -2.05
CA PRO A 8 16.34 6.00 -3.28
C PRO A 8 14.81 5.87 -3.43
N LYS A 9 14.04 6.17 -2.39
CA LYS A 9 12.58 6.15 -2.42
C LYS A 9 11.97 7.45 -2.95
N THR A 10 12.76 8.50 -3.11
CA THR A 10 12.29 9.73 -3.75
C THR A 10 12.17 9.54 -5.26
N ASP A 11 11.15 10.14 -5.86
CA ASP A 11 10.87 10.03 -7.30
C ASP A 11 12.11 10.33 -8.16
N PHE A 12 12.82 11.41 -7.84
CA PHE A 12 14.03 11.79 -8.55
C PHE A 12 15.14 10.72 -8.49
N VAL A 13 15.48 10.24 -7.30
CA VAL A 13 16.59 9.27 -7.12
C VAL A 13 16.20 7.90 -7.67
N PHE A 14 14.95 7.49 -7.48
CA PHE A 14 14.43 6.24 -8.06
C PHE A 14 14.58 6.22 -9.59
N LYS A 15 14.13 7.27 -10.25
CA LYS A 15 14.26 7.41 -11.71
C LYS A 15 15.72 7.51 -12.14
N LYS A 16 16.58 8.17 -11.38
CA LYS A 16 18.02 8.23 -11.66
C LYS A 16 18.67 6.84 -11.63
N ILE A 17 18.31 6.00 -10.66
CA ILE A 17 18.86 4.65 -10.50
C ILE A 17 18.28 3.65 -11.51
N PHE A 18 16.97 3.68 -11.76
CA PHE A 18 16.27 2.64 -12.51
C PHE A 18 15.74 3.09 -13.87
N GLY A 19 15.63 4.39 -14.12
CA GLY A 19 15.00 4.98 -15.31
C GLY A 19 15.98 5.58 -16.31
N THR A 20 17.28 5.34 -16.21
CA THR A 20 18.30 5.91 -17.12
C THR A 20 19.03 4.82 -17.90
N GLU A 21 19.46 5.14 -19.11
CA GLU A 21 20.27 4.22 -19.94
C GLU A 21 21.62 3.90 -19.27
N GLU A 22 22.20 4.86 -18.53
CA GLU A 22 23.47 4.71 -17.82
C GLU A 22 23.44 3.59 -16.78
N HIS A 23 22.31 3.45 -16.07
CA HIS A 23 22.16 2.49 -14.96
C HIS A 23 21.21 1.32 -15.30
N LYS A 24 21.00 1.04 -16.56
CA LYS A 24 20.12 -0.03 -17.06
C LYS A 24 20.50 -1.41 -16.50
N SER A 25 21.78 -1.66 -16.25
CA SER A 25 22.29 -2.87 -15.59
C SER A 25 21.70 -3.08 -14.19
N VAL A 26 21.47 -1.99 -13.44
CA VAL A 26 20.88 -2.01 -12.11
C VAL A 26 19.40 -2.41 -12.19
N LEU A 27 18.65 -1.85 -13.16
CA LEU A 27 17.26 -2.22 -13.41
C LEU A 27 17.11 -3.70 -13.78
N ILE A 28 17.95 -4.19 -14.70
CA ILE A 28 17.96 -5.61 -15.12
C ILE A 28 18.21 -6.54 -13.93
N ALA A 29 19.21 -6.24 -13.12
CA ALA A 29 19.52 -7.04 -11.94
C ALA A 29 18.38 -6.99 -10.90
N PHE A 30 17.80 -5.82 -10.67
CA PHE A 30 16.66 -5.64 -9.78
C PHE A 30 15.47 -6.51 -10.21
N LEU A 31 15.06 -6.42 -11.48
CA LEU A 31 13.95 -7.21 -12.01
C LEU A 31 14.24 -8.72 -11.90
N ASN A 32 15.43 -9.18 -12.28
CA ASN A 32 15.81 -10.59 -12.15
C ASN A 32 15.75 -11.09 -10.71
N HIS A 33 16.18 -10.29 -9.74
CA HIS A 33 16.16 -10.67 -8.32
C HIS A 33 14.73 -10.73 -7.75
N LEU A 34 13.84 -9.82 -8.14
CA LEU A 34 12.48 -9.81 -7.63
C LEU A 34 11.58 -10.85 -8.31
N LEU A 35 11.82 -11.11 -9.60
CA LEU A 35 11.01 -12.05 -10.37
C LEU A 35 11.48 -13.49 -10.19
N GLU A 36 12.73 -13.71 -9.71
CA GLU A 36 13.35 -15.03 -9.54
C GLU A 36 13.22 -15.89 -10.80
N LEU A 37 13.47 -15.27 -11.94
CA LEU A 37 13.40 -15.95 -13.22
C LEU A 37 14.50 -17.02 -13.34
N GLY A 38 14.13 -18.20 -13.81
CA GLY A 38 15.10 -19.23 -14.16
C GLY A 38 16.07 -18.76 -15.27
N GLU A 39 17.21 -19.43 -15.42
CA GLU A 39 18.26 -19.03 -16.37
C GLU A 39 17.73 -18.84 -17.80
N GLU A 40 16.80 -19.68 -18.24
CA GLU A 40 16.17 -19.59 -19.58
C GLU A 40 15.30 -18.34 -19.76
N HIS A 41 14.81 -17.77 -18.67
CA HIS A 41 13.91 -16.62 -18.66
C HIS A 41 14.55 -15.36 -18.10
N ARG A 42 15.86 -15.41 -17.84
CA ARG A 42 16.60 -14.28 -17.30
C ARG A 42 16.56 -13.09 -18.25
N ILE A 43 16.28 -11.93 -17.70
CA ILE A 43 16.34 -10.66 -18.43
C ILE A 43 17.82 -10.33 -18.64
N VAL A 44 18.22 -10.21 -19.89
CA VAL A 44 19.62 -9.86 -20.27
C VAL A 44 19.71 -8.44 -20.83
N GLU A 45 18.61 -7.93 -21.39
CA GLU A 45 18.52 -6.61 -21.96
C GLU A 45 17.13 -6.03 -21.76
N VAL A 46 17.04 -4.71 -21.56
CA VAL A 46 15.81 -3.94 -21.59
C VAL A 46 15.97 -2.68 -22.40
N HIS A 47 14.87 -2.24 -23.01
CA HIS A 47 14.75 -0.92 -23.63
C HIS A 47 13.79 -0.08 -22.80
N LEU A 48 14.25 1.10 -22.37
CA LEU A 48 13.43 2.04 -21.64
C LEU A 48 12.33 2.60 -22.55
N LEU A 49 11.12 2.66 -22.05
CA LEU A 49 9.95 3.20 -22.75
C LEU A 49 9.52 4.50 -22.08
N PRO A 50 8.82 5.41 -22.80
CA PRO A 50 8.24 6.58 -22.20
C PRO A 50 7.35 6.20 -21.00
N PRO A 51 7.58 6.82 -19.82
CA PRO A 51 6.79 6.52 -18.62
C PRO A 51 5.36 7.06 -18.69
N GLU A 52 5.12 7.99 -19.62
CA GLU A 52 3.81 8.58 -19.86
C GLU A 52 2.91 7.58 -20.57
N GLN A 53 1.82 7.20 -19.91
CA GLN A 53 0.79 6.38 -20.49
C GLN A 53 -0.32 7.30 -21.04
N ARG A 54 -0.12 7.81 -22.24
CA ARG A 54 -1.10 8.67 -22.91
C ARG A 54 -2.31 7.85 -23.35
N PRO A 55 -3.52 8.29 -23.02
CA PRO A 55 -4.70 7.61 -23.53
C PRO A 55 -4.83 7.81 -25.05
N LYS A 56 -5.26 6.77 -25.76
CA LYS A 56 -5.57 6.84 -27.20
C LYS A 56 -6.81 7.70 -27.50
N VAL A 57 -7.64 7.95 -26.47
CA VAL A 57 -8.86 8.76 -26.50
C VAL A 57 -8.76 9.83 -25.43
N GLN A 58 -9.09 11.08 -25.73
CA GLN A 58 -8.90 12.23 -24.83
C GLN A 58 -9.65 12.12 -23.50
N GLU A 59 -10.78 11.40 -23.48
CA GLU A 59 -11.62 11.23 -22.29
C GLU A 59 -11.03 10.25 -21.26
N LEU A 60 -10.02 9.46 -21.64
CA LEU A 60 -9.41 8.48 -20.73
C LEU A 60 -8.33 9.14 -19.85
N LYS A 61 -8.20 8.62 -18.63
CA LYS A 61 -7.25 9.14 -17.65
C LYS A 61 -5.80 9.02 -18.12
N TYR A 62 -5.08 10.14 -18.12
CA TYR A 62 -3.63 10.17 -18.26
C TYR A 62 -2.97 9.62 -16.98
N SER A 63 -1.94 8.81 -17.12
CA SER A 63 -1.14 8.32 -16.00
C SER A 63 0.33 8.32 -16.35
N ILE A 64 1.17 8.55 -15.33
CA ILE A 64 2.63 8.47 -15.43
C ILE A 64 3.06 7.40 -14.45
N VAL A 65 3.96 6.52 -14.89
CA VAL A 65 4.63 5.54 -14.05
C VAL A 65 6.09 5.96 -13.86
N ASP A 66 6.78 5.42 -12.84
CA ASP A 66 8.14 5.87 -12.57
C ASP A 66 9.11 5.36 -13.64
N VAL A 67 9.07 4.05 -13.92
CA VAL A 67 9.90 3.42 -14.96
C VAL A 67 9.04 2.45 -15.77
N LYS A 68 9.21 2.47 -17.09
CA LYS A 68 8.63 1.52 -18.01
C LYS A 68 9.69 1.00 -18.97
N CYS A 69 9.77 -0.32 -19.13
CA CYS A 69 10.72 -0.91 -20.06
C CYS A 69 10.15 -2.19 -20.70
N VAL A 70 10.81 -2.65 -21.75
CA VAL A 70 10.49 -3.91 -22.45
C VAL A 70 11.76 -4.73 -22.60
N ASP A 71 11.67 -6.05 -22.38
CA ASP A 71 12.79 -6.95 -22.62
C ASP A 71 12.84 -7.48 -24.07
N ALA A 72 13.86 -8.24 -24.39
CA ALA A 72 14.06 -8.81 -25.73
C ALA A 72 12.95 -9.78 -26.17
N ARG A 73 12.13 -10.27 -25.24
CA ARG A 73 10.97 -11.16 -25.51
C ARG A 73 9.68 -10.38 -25.71
N GLY A 74 9.71 -9.06 -25.55
CA GLY A 74 8.55 -8.21 -25.63
C GLY A 74 7.78 -8.03 -24.32
N THR A 75 8.19 -8.68 -23.23
CA THR A 75 7.56 -8.49 -21.91
C THR A 75 7.75 -7.06 -21.43
N ILE A 76 6.65 -6.40 -21.07
CA ILE A 76 6.67 -5.02 -20.58
C ILE A 76 6.70 -5.03 -19.05
N TYR A 77 7.59 -4.23 -18.48
CA TYR A 77 7.71 -4.01 -17.04
C TYR A 77 7.29 -2.58 -16.70
N VAL A 78 6.39 -2.46 -15.73
CA VAL A 78 5.98 -1.19 -15.13
C VAL A 78 6.49 -1.20 -13.70
N VAL A 79 7.45 -0.33 -13.39
CA VAL A 79 8.09 -0.29 -12.07
C VAL A 79 7.73 1.01 -11.38
N GLU A 80 7.23 0.91 -10.14
CA GLU A 80 6.78 2.07 -9.37
C GLU A 80 7.32 2.01 -7.94
N MET A 81 7.69 3.16 -7.39
CA MET A 81 8.04 3.37 -5.99
C MET A 81 6.95 4.18 -5.29
N GLN A 82 6.36 3.64 -4.24
CA GLN A 82 5.30 4.31 -3.48
C GLN A 82 5.68 4.44 -2.01
N VAL A 83 5.77 5.69 -1.55
CA VAL A 83 6.19 6.00 -0.17
C VAL A 83 5.03 6.06 0.80
N LEU A 84 3.84 6.42 0.34
CA LEU A 84 2.65 6.62 1.17
C LEU A 84 1.50 5.75 0.68
N ASN A 85 0.82 5.09 1.61
CA ASN A 85 -0.42 4.37 1.30
C ASN A 85 -1.56 5.38 1.14
N VAL A 86 -2.09 5.49 -0.07
CA VAL A 86 -3.21 6.36 -0.42
C VAL A 86 -4.42 5.54 -0.83
N GLU A 87 -5.60 6.07 -0.60
CA GLU A 87 -6.85 5.39 -0.98
C GLU A 87 -6.88 5.05 -2.47
N GLY A 88 -7.24 3.81 -2.79
CA GLY A 88 -7.31 3.30 -4.16
C GLY A 88 -5.95 2.98 -4.79
N PHE A 89 -4.89 2.88 -4.00
CA PHE A 89 -3.55 2.56 -4.49
C PHE A 89 -3.52 1.23 -5.28
N GLU A 90 -4.05 0.15 -4.73
CA GLU A 90 -4.11 -1.16 -5.39
C GLU A 90 -4.83 -1.08 -6.75
N LYS A 91 -5.97 -0.37 -6.79
CA LYS A 91 -6.73 -0.15 -8.03
C LYS A 91 -5.91 0.63 -9.06
N ARG A 92 -5.09 1.60 -8.61
CA ARG A 92 -4.20 2.37 -9.48
C ARG A 92 -3.11 1.47 -10.08
N VAL A 93 -2.50 0.60 -9.28
CA VAL A 93 -1.48 -0.35 -9.76
C VAL A 93 -2.07 -1.26 -10.84
N VAL A 94 -3.22 -1.89 -10.56
CA VAL A 94 -3.94 -2.73 -11.54
C VAL A 94 -4.29 -1.93 -12.80
N TYR A 95 -4.79 -0.71 -12.64
CA TYR A 95 -5.14 0.16 -13.77
C TYR A 95 -3.92 0.48 -14.66
N ASN A 96 -2.76 0.81 -14.07
CA ASN A 96 -1.55 1.16 -14.82
C ASN A 96 -1.01 -0.05 -15.60
N VAL A 97 -1.03 -1.24 -15.03
CA VAL A 97 -0.62 -2.49 -15.70
C VAL A 97 -1.60 -2.86 -16.81
N ALA A 98 -2.91 -2.80 -16.55
CA ALA A 98 -3.93 -3.04 -17.57
C ALA A 98 -3.84 -2.04 -18.73
N LYS A 99 -3.56 -0.77 -18.43
CA LYS A 99 -3.36 0.26 -19.44
C LYS A 99 -2.11 0.00 -20.29
N ALA A 100 -1.00 -0.42 -19.68
CA ALA A 100 0.19 -0.82 -20.42
C ALA A 100 -0.10 -2.02 -21.34
N TYR A 101 -0.94 -2.96 -20.91
CA TYR A 101 -1.35 -4.11 -21.72
C TYR A 101 -2.25 -3.69 -22.90
N THR A 102 -3.31 -2.95 -22.65
CA THR A 102 -4.28 -2.57 -23.68
C THR A 102 -3.72 -1.54 -24.68
N SER A 103 -2.70 -0.79 -24.30
CA SER A 103 -2.07 0.21 -25.18
C SER A 103 -1.14 -0.39 -26.24
N GLN A 104 -0.86 -1.68 -26.19
CA GLN A 104 0.04 -2.34 -27.15
C GLN A 104 -0.57 -2.47 -28.54
N LEU A 105 -1.89 -2.66 -28.65
CA LEU A 105 -2.55 -2.86 -29.95
C LEU A 105 -3.10 -1.55 -30.50
N ASP A 106 -2.89 -1.36 -31.80
CA ASP A 106 -3.56 -0.36 -32.63
C ASP A 106 -4.67 -1.00 -33.48
N VAL A 107 -5.47 -0.14 -34.14
CA VAL A 107 -6.52 -0.59 -35.03
C VAL A 107 -5.93 -1.46 -36.14
N GLY A 108 -6.44 -2.68 -36.29
CA GLY A 108 -5.99 -3.65 -37.28
C GLY A 108 -4.93 -4.64 -36.82
N GLN A 109 -4.38 -4.47 -35.61
CA GLN A 109 -3.49 -5.44 -34.99
C GLN A 109 -4.28 -6.58 -34.32
N THR A 110 -3.63 -7.72 -34.06
CA THR A 110 -4.27 -8.93 -33.56
C THR A 110 -3.86 -9.29 -32.15
N TYR A 111 -4.72 -10.00 -31.40
CA TYR A 111 -4.44 -10.39 -30.00
C TYR A 111 -3.17 -11.22 -29.80
N PRO A 112 -2.71 -12.07 -30.74
CA PRO A 112 -1.42 -12.75 -30.64
C PRO A 112 -0.21 -11.82 -30.55
N ASP A 113 -0.34 -10.57 -30.95
CA ASP A 113 0.75 -9.56 -30.88
C ASP A 113 0.89 -8.95 -29.47
N LEU A 114 -0.03 -9.28 -28.54
CA LEU A 114 0.04 -8.80 -27.15
C LEU A 114 1.13 -9.52 -26.37
N ASN A 115 1.97 -8.76 -25.73
CA ASN A 115 2.98 -9.26 -24.82
C ASN A 115 2.52 -9.14 -23.35
N ASP A 116 3.11 -9.96 -22.51
CA ASP A 116 2.85 -9.94 -21.07
C ASP A 116 3.28 -8.60 -20.46
N VAL A 117 2.56 -8.19 -19.40
CA VAL A 117 2.89 -7.01 -18.61
C VAL A 117 3.03 -7.38 -17.15
N ILE A 118 4.17 -7.01 -16.57
CA ILE A 118 4.49 -7.26 -15.16
C ILE A 118 4.63 -5.92 -14.45
N GLY A 119 3.74 -5.65 -13.49
CA GLY A 119 3.87 -4.52 -12.58
C GLY A 119 4.75 -4.89 -11.39
N VAL A 120 5.79 -4.12 -11.14
CA VAL A 120 6.67 -4.26 -9.96
C VAL A 120 6.53 -3.01 -9.11
N THR A 121 5.97 -3.16 -7.93
CA THR A 121 5.67 -2.04 -7.03
C THR A 121 6.43 -2.20 -5.73
N ILE A 122 7.20 -1.18 -5.37
CA ILE A 122 7.93 -1.09 -4.10
C ILE A 122 7.12 -0.20 -3.16
N CYS A 123 6.75 -0.70 -1.98
CA CYS A 123 5.96 0.02 -0.99
C CYS A 123 6.79 0.32 0.28
N ASP A 124 6.90 1.60 0.67
CA ASP A 124 7.47 2.00 1.97
C ASP A 124 6.42 1.97 3.10
N PHE A 125 5.46 1.06 3.00
CA PHE A 125 4.39 0.80 3.97
C PHE A 125 3.94 -0.65 3.88
N ASP A 126 3.21 -1.11 4.90
CA ASP A 126 2.54 -2.41 4.88
C ASP A 126 1.22 -2.25 4.10
N LEU A 127 1.16 -2.86 2.92
CA LEU A 127 -0.05 -2.86 2.09
C LEU A 127 -1.06 -3.87 2.64
N TRP A 128 -0.55 -5.02 3.10
CA TRP A 128 -1.32 -6.06 3.77
C TRP A 128 -0.74 -6.31 5.17
N PRO A 129 -1.14 -5.50 6.19
CA PRO A 129 -0.68 -5.69 7.56
C PRO A 129 -1.21 -6.99 8.15
N GLU A 130 -0.41 -7.63 9.01
CA GLU A 130 -0.81 -8.87 9.69
C GLU A 130 -1.99 -8.61 10.63
N GLY A 131 -2.99 -9.48 10.58
CA GLY A 131 -4.09 -9.52 11.56
C GLY A 131 -5.25 -8.56 11.32
N GLU A 132 -5.27 -7.82 10.22
CA GLU A 132 -6.41 -6.99 9.81
C GLU A 132 -7.32 -7.78 8.85
N GLY A 133 -8.53 -8.10 9.32
CA GLY A 133 -9.58 -8.73 8.51
C GLY A 133 -10.53 -9.56 9.35
N PRO A 134 -11.77 -9.80 8.92
CA PRO A 134 -12.77 -10.59 9.63
C PRO A 134 -12.42 -12.09 9.73
N GLN A 135 -11.47 -12.56 8.93
CA GLN A 135 -10.84 -13.87 9.02
C GLN A 135 -9.34 -13.60 9.07
N LYS A 136 -8.61 -14.18 10.04
CA LYS A 136 -7.14 -14.10 10.11
C LYS A 136 -6.56 -14.63 8.80
N GLU A 137 -6.46 -13.77 7.80
CA GLU A 137 -5.84 -14.11 6.53
C GLU A 137 -4.37 -14.43 6.75
N PRO A 138 -3.81 -15.41 6.02
CA PRO A 138 -2.39 -15.70 6.13
C PRO A 138 -1.57 -14.46 5.78
N ALA A 139 -0.50 -14.23 6.54
CA ALA A 139 0.39 -13.09 6.32
C ALA A 139 0.93 -13.07 4.89
N VAL A 140 0.78 -11.95 4.21
CA VAL A 140 1.41 -11.74 2.89
C VAL A 140 2.90 -11.49 3.09
N PRO A 141 3.82 -12.24 2.44
CA PRO A 141 5.25 -12.07 2.62
C PRO A 141 5.75 -10.72 2.09
N MET A 142 6.95 -10.31 2.51
CA MET A 142 7.61 -9.07 2.07
C MET A 142 7.64 -8.92 0.55
N LEU A 143 7.96 -10.00 -0.16
CA LEU A 143 7.86 -10.09 -1.61
C LEU A 143 6.68 -10.99 -1.96
N SER A 144 5.66 -10.44 -2.62
CA SER A 144 4.48 -11.18 -3.06
C SER A 144 4.27 -11.07 -4.56
N ARG A 145 3.78 -12.15 -5.17
CA ARG A 145 3.53 -12.25 -6.61
C ARG A 145 2.09 -12.66 -6.86
N TRP A 146 1.43 -11.93 -7.73
CA TRP A 146 0.01 -12.05 -7.99
C TRP A 146 -0.25 -12.24 -9.48
N ARG A 147 -1.15 -13.17 -9.80
CA ARG A 147 -1.62 -13.45 -11.17
C ARG A 147 -3.06 -13.91 -11.11
N MET A 148 -3.75 -13.87 -12.23
CA MET A 148 -5.06 -14.50 -12.34
C MET A 148 -4.89 -16.02 -12.29
N GLN A 149 -5.63 -16.68 -11.40
CA GLN A 149 -5.54 -18.11 -11.13
C GLN A 149 -6.93 -18.75 -11.18
N GLU A 150 -7.03 -19.94 -11.75
CA GLU A 150 -8.22 -20.77 -11.68
C GLU A 150 -8.52 -21.14 -10.22
N GLN A 151 -9.80 -21.05 -9.81
CA GLN A 151 -10.20 -21.14 -8.39
C GLN A 151 -10.49 -22.57 -7.90
N HIS A 152 -10.67 -23.55 -8.79
CA HIS A 152 -11.09 -24.90 -8.44
C HIS A 152 -9.95 -25.90 -8.21
N GLY A 153 -8.73 -25.49 -8.25
CA GLY A 153 -7.58 -26.36 -8.03
C GLY A 153 -6.26 -25.65 -8.28
N GLY A 154 -6.31 -24.44 -8.79
CA GLY A 154 -5.14 -23.61 -9.02
C GLY A 154 -4.15 -24.16 -10.06
N ALA A 155 -4.56 -25.18 -10.86
CA ALA A 155 -3.68 -25.85 -11.81
C ALA A 155 -3.29 -24.97 -13.01
N ARG A 156 -4.13 -23.99 -13.36
CA ARG A 156 -3.92 -23.10 -14.50
C ARG A 156 -4.05 -21.63 -14.09
N GLY A 157 -3.20 -20.79 -14.64
CA GLY A 157 -3.24 -19.34 -14.48
C GLY A 157 -3.16 -18.63 -15.82
N LEU A 158 -3.64 -17.39 -15.85
CA LEU A 158 -3.44 -16.46 -16.96
C LEU A 158 -2.30 -15.53 -16.55
N GLY A 159 -1.14 -15.68 -17.18
CA GLY A 159 0.09 -14.99 -16.83
C GLY A 159 0.31 -13.65 -17.54
N GLN A 160 -0.62 -13.24 -18.41
CA GLN A 160 -0.46 -12.03 -19.23
C GLN A 160 -0.38 -10.74 -18.43
N LEU A 161 -1.03 -10.70 -17.26
CA LEU A 161 -0.93 -9.62 -16.30
C LEU A 161 -0.47 -10.18 -14.96
N GLN A 162 0.67 -9.70 -14.50
CA GLN A 162 1.25 -10.10 -13.23
C GLN A 162 1.58 -8.86 -12.40
N LEU A 163 1.46 -9.00 -11.08
CA LEU A 163 1.82 -7.95 -10.13
C LEU A 163 2.82 -8.52 -9.12
N VAL A 164 3.83 -7.75 -8.80
CA VAL A 164 4.85 -8.06 -7.80
C VAL A 164 4.92 -6.88 -6.83
N PHE A 165 4.80 -7.16 -5.54
CA PHE A 165 4.92 -6.15 -4.51
C PHE A 165 6.09 -6.47 -3.60
N LEU A 166 6.90 -5.46 -3.32
CA LEU A 166 7.97 -5.48 -2.33
C LEU A 166 7.61 -4.51 -1.21
N GLU A 167 7.14 -5.03 -0.07
CA GLU A 167 6.75 -4.24 1.10
C GLU A 167 7.96 -4.06 2.04
N LEU A 168 8.63 -2.93 1.93
CA LEU A 168 9.90 -2.67 2.61
C LEU A 168 9.84 -2.76 4.14
N ARG A 169 8.69 -2.44 4.75
CA ARG A 169 8.54 -2.47 6.21
C ARG A 169 8.56 -3.88 6.79
N LYS A 170 8.23 -4.88 6.00
CA LYS A 170 8.28 -6.30 6.39
C LYS A 170 9.71 -6.87 6.42
N TYR A 171 10.71 -6.11 5.94
CA TYR A 171 12.11 -6.48 6.11
C TYR A 171 12.53 -6.37 7.58
N ASP A 172 13.06 -7.47 8.13
CA ASP A 172 13.61 -7.50 9.49
C ASP A 172 15.01 -6.87 9.52
N ALA A 173 15.06 -5.59 9.92
CA ALA A 173 16.31 -4.83 10.03
C ALA A 173 17.17 -5.23 11.25
N SER A 174 16.72 -6.14 12.13
CA SER A 174 17.50 -6.62 13.28
C SER A 174 18.64 -7.55 12.87
N ARG A 175 18.64 -8.06 11.65
CA ARG A 175 19.64 -8.96 11.09
C ARG A 175 20.15 -8.47 9.73
N PRO A 176 21.37 -8.86 9.34
CA PRO A 176 21.88 -8.54 8.00
C PRO A 176 21.06 -9.27 6.91
N PRO A 177 20.92 -8.67 5.71
CA PRO A 177 20.17 -9.27 4.61
C PRO A 177 20.86 -10.58 4.14
N GLN A 178 20.04 -11.63 3.93
CA GLN A 178 20.49 -12.95 3.53
C GLN A 178 20.26 -13.24 2.05
N THR A 179 19.23 -12.64 1.46
CA THR A 179 18.84 -12.83 0.06
C THR A 179 19.05 -11.58 -0.76
N MET A 180 19.05 -11.69 -2.10
CA MET A 180 19.13 -10.53 -2.98
C MET A 180 17.92 -9.59 -2.80
N VAL A 181 16.74 -10.14 -2.55
CA VAL A 181 15.53 -9.35 -2.26
C VAL A 181 15.68 -8.58 -0.96
N GLU A 182 16.20 -9.21 0.10
CA GLU A 182 16.49 -8.53 1.37
C GLU A 182 17.58 -7.47 1.24
N LYS A 183 18.59 -7.68 0.37
CA LYS A 183 19.60 -6.65 0.06
C LYS A 183 18.97 -5.44 -0.62
N TRP A 184 17.98 -5.63 -1.51
CA TRP A 184 17.23 -4.52 -2.09
C TRP A 184 16.37 -3.79 -1.05
N ALA A 185 15.67 -4.53 -0.19
CA ALA A 185 14.91 -3.93 0.90
C ALA A 185 15.81 -3.12 1.85
N TYR A 186 16.97 -3.67 2.22
CA TYR A 186 17.99 -2.99 3.02
C TYR A 186 18.50 -1.73 2.30
N PHE A 187 18.83 -1.82 1.01
CA PHE A 187 19.25 -0.69 0.20
C PHE A 187 18.22 0.45 0.23
N PHE A 188 16.97 0.15 -0.06
CA PHE A 188 15.91 1.18 -0.06
C PHE A 188 15.70 1.82 1.31
N ARG A 189 15.80 1.05 2.38
CA ARG A 189 15.55 1.55 3.73
C ARG A 189 16.73 2.31 4.32
N GLU A 190 17.93 1.78 4.14
CA GLU A 190 19.09 2.23 4.90
C GLU A 190 20.02 3.17 4.12
N ALA A 191 19.96 3.23 2.79
CA ALA A 191 20.85 4.08 1.99
C ALA A 191 20.97 5.53 2.51
N PRO A 192 19.88 6.22 2.91
CA PRO A 192 19.98 7.60 3.40
C PRO A 192 20.77 7.74 4.72
N SER A 193 20.85 6.68 5.51
CA SER A 193 21.53 6.64 6.81
C SER A 193 22.99 6.20 6.74
N LEU A 194 23.40 5.60 5.62
CA LEU A 194 24.74 5.05 5.44
C LEU A 194 25.82 6.14 5.44
N LYS A 195 26.88 5.89 6.18
CA LYS A 195 28.11 6.72 6.22
C LYS A 195 29.26 6.13 5.40
N VAL A 196 29.17 4.86 5.11
CA VAL A 196 30.10 4.08 4.28
C VAL A 196 29.30 3.04 3.51
N VAL A 197 29.88 2.50 2.42
CA VAL A 197 29.27 1.36 1.72
C VAL A 197 29.45 0.10 2.59
N PRO A 198 28.37 -0.52 3.08
CA PRO A 198 28.49 -1.75 3.87
C PRO A 198 28.89 -2.92 2.97
N GLU A 199 29.58 -3.91 3.54
CA GLU A 199 30.07 -5.09 2.81
C GLU A 199 28.95 -5.82 2.04
N VAL A 200 27.77 -5.93 2.64
CA VAL A 200 26.59 -6.58 2.04
C VAL A 200 26.10 -5.91 0.75
N LEU A 201 26.48 -4.65 0.51
CA LEU A 201 26.16 -3.86 -0.69
C LEU A 201 27.41 -3.49 -1.51
N ALA A 202 28.57 -4.07 -1.21
CA ALA A 202 29.84 -3.71 -1.85
C ALA A 202 29.97 -4.23 -3.29
N GLU A 203 29.17 -5.21 -3.67
CA GLU A 203 29.17 -5.82 -5.00
C GLU A 203 28.06 -5.26 -5.91
N ARG A 204 28.21 -5.48 -7.22
CA ARG A 204 27.15 -5.19 -8.19
C ARG A 204 25.93 -6.06 -7.91
N PRO A 205 24.71 -5.52 -8.14
CA PRO A 205 24.36 -4.19 -8.68
C PRO A 205 24.28 -3.08 -7.61
N PHE A 206 24.37 -3.42 -6.31
CA PHE A 206 24.12 -2.50 -5.21
C PHE A 206 25.12 -1.36 -5.13
N LYS A 207 26.40 -1.67 -5.43
CA LYS A 207 27.45 -0.64 -5.50
C LYS A 207 27.13 0.42 -6.57
N GLU A 208 26.67 0.00 -7.74
CA GLU A 208 26.27 0.92 -8.82
C GLU A 208 25.04 1.75 -8.42
N ALA A 209 24.05 1.12 -7.78
CA ALA A 209 22.87 1.82 -7.28
C ALA A 209 23.23 2.87 -6.21
N LEU A 210 24.14 2.54 -5.29
CA LEU A 210 24.64 3.49 -4.30
C LEU A 210 25.45 4.63 -4.94
N GLU A 211 26.24 4.33 -5.97
CA GLU A 211 27.01 5.36 -6.68
C GLU A 211 26.09 6.32 -7.42
N ALA A 212 25.03 5.85 -8.08
CA ALA A 212 23.99 6.68 -8.67
C ALA A 212 23.26 7.57 -7.65
N ALA A 213 23.13 7.09 -6.40
CA ALA A 213 22.53 7.84 -5.29
C ALA A 213 23.53 8.74 -4.54
N ARG A 214 24.82 8.75 -4.89
CA ARG A 214 25.86 9.52 -4.17
C ARG A 214 25.67 11.01 -4.37
N VAL A 215 25.31 11.70 -3.29
CA VAL A 215 24.99 13.14 -3.32
C VAL A 215 26.14 14.02 -3.82
N ALA A 216 27.39 13.62 -3.54
CA ALA A 216 28.55 14.37 -4.00
C ALA A 216 28.70 14.41 -5.55
N LEU A 217 28.03 13.53 -6.26
CA LEU A 217 28.01 13.46 -7.72
C LEU A 217 26.83 14.19 -8.34
N PHE A 218 25.92 14.75 -7.56
CA PHE A 218 24.76 15.49 -8.06
C PHE A 218 25.19 16.87 -8.55
N THR A 219 24.64 17.28 -9.70
CA THR A 219 24.68 18.68 -10.10
C THR A 219 23.80 19.53 -9.17
N ASP A 220 23.88 20.83 -9.25
CA ASP A 220 23.02 21.73 -8.45
C ASP A 220 21.53 21.54 -8.82
N GLU A 221 21.22 21.34 -10.09
CA GLU A 221 19.86 21.05 -10.56
C GLU A 221 19.32 19.73 -10.04
N GLU A 222 20.17 18.71 -10.00
CA GLU A 222 19.83 17.38 -9.43
C GLU A 222 19.62 17.45 -7.93
N TRP A 223 20.45 18.22 -7.24
CA TRP A 223 20.27 18.46 -5.81
C TRP A 223 18.94 19.18 -5.52
N ASP A 224 18.62 20.20 -6.28
CA ASP A 224 17.35 20.91 -6.18
C ASP A 224 16.15 20.03 -6.50
N ALA A 225 16.25 19.14 -7.48
CA ALA A 225 15.21 18.16 -7.80
C ALA A 225 15.00 17.16 -6.65
N TYR A 226 16.09 16.67 -6.05
CA TYR A 226 16.04 15.81 -4.88
C TYR A 226 15.37 16.47 -3.69
N ILE A 227 15.73 17.73 -3.39
CA ILE A 227 15.11 18.49 -2.30
C ILE A 227 13.61 18.69 -2.55
N ARG A 228 13.21 19.09 -3.78
CA ARG A 228 11.77 19.23 -4.12
C ARG A 228 11.00 17.92 -3.96
N ALA A 229 11.56 16.79 -4.40
CA ALA A 229 10.94 15.49 -4.24
C ALA A 229 10.75 15.12 -2.75
N GLY A 230 11.75 15.40 -1.93
CA GLY A 230 11.66 15.22 -0.47
C GLY A 230 10.59 16.10 0.19
N MET A 231 10.50 17.37 -0.21
CA MET A 231 9.47 18.30 0.27
C MET A 231 8.07 17.83 -0.11
N ALA A 232 7.85 17.40 -1.35
CA ALA A 232 6.56 16.88 -1.81
C ALA A 232 6.07 15.70 -0.95
N ILE A 233 6.96 14.76 -0.60
CA ILE A 233 6.65 13.64 0.30
C ILE A 233 6.26 14.14 1.70
N GLN A 234 6.96 15.17 2.24
CA GLN A 234 6.65 15.72 3.57
C GLN A 234 5.30 16.45 3.57
N ASP A 235 4.99 17.21 2.52
CA ASP A 235 3.72 17.92 2.37
C ASP A 235 2.55 16.93 2.29
N GLU A 236 2.69 15.85 1.51
CA GLU A 236 1.69 14.80 1.40
C GLU A 236 1.49 14.05 2.75
N ARG A 237 2.58 13.73 3.47
CA ARG A 237 2.51 13.18 4.83
C ARG A 237 1.79 14.11 5.80
N GLY A 238 2.08 15.41 5.71
CA GLY A 238 1.42 16.44 6.49
C GLY A 238 -0.08 16.48 6.26
N ALA A 239 -0.50 16.49 5.00
CA ALA A 239 -1.90 16.49 4.60
C ALA A 239 -2.65 15.23 5.08
N LEU A 240 -2.07 14.04 4.90
CA LEU A 240 -2.63 12.78 5.40
C LEU A 240 -2.76 12.74 6.92
N SER A 241 -1.74 13.25 7.64
CA SER A 241 -1.77 13.34 9.10
C SER A 241 -2.87 14.27 9.60
N LEU A 242 -3.07 15.41 8.94
CA LEU A 242 -4.12 16.36 9.28
C LEU A 242 -5.50 15.76 9.04
N ALA A 243 -5.74 15.20 7.87
CA ALA A 243 -7.00 14.54 7.52
C ALA A 243 -7.36 13.42 8.51
N ARG A 244 -6.36 12.59 8.90
CA ARG A 244 -6.57 11.53 9.91
C ARG A 244 -6.94 12.10 11.29
N LYS A 245 -6.30 13.20 11.73
CA LYS A 245 -6.62 13.85 13.00
C LYS A 245 -8.04 14.45 12.99
N GLU A 246 -8.44 15.05 11.90
CA GLU A 246 -9.78 15.62 11.73
C GLU A 246 -10.84 14.52 11.74
N ALA A 247 -10.68 13.46 10.96
CA ALA A 247 -11.58 12.31 10.95
C ALA A 247 -11.73 11.66 12.34
N LEU A 248 -10.61 11.49 13.07
CA LEU A 248 -10.63 10.95 14.44
C LEU A 248 -11.40 11.89 15.41
N ARG A 249 -11.24 13.21 15.26
CA ARG A 249 -11.95 14.20 16.08
C ARG A 249 -13.46 14.17 15.81
N GLU A 250 -13.84 14.09 14.55
CA GLU A 250 -15.23 13.99 14.14
C GLU A 250 -15.87 12.69 14.61
N GLY A 251 -15.25 11.55 14.38
CA GLY A 251 -15.74 10.25 14.83
C GLY A 251 -15.91 10.19 16.37
N ARG A 252 -14.96 10.78 17.14
CA ARG A 252 -15.13 10.89 18.60
C ARG A 252 -16.30 11.77 19.01
N LYS A 253 -16.57 12.86 18.27
CA LYS A 253 -17.68 13.78 18.54
C LYS A 253 -19.02 13.11 18.22
N GLU A 254 -19.10 12.37 17.12
CA GLU A 254 -20.28 11.61 16.72
C GLU A 254 -20.57 10.46 17.69
N GLY A 255 -19.59 9.60 17.96
CA GLY A 255 -19.74 8.50 18.91
C GLY A 255 -20.13 8.96 20.32
N ARG A 256 -19.65 10.17 20.77
CA ARG A 256 -20.10 10.74 22.03
C ARG A 256 -21.54 11.19 22.00
N LYS A 257 -22.01 11.76 20.87
CA LYS A 257 -23.42 12.15 20.71
C LYS A 257 -24.33 10.93 20.70
N GLU A 258 -23.98 9.92 19.92
CA GLU A 258 -24.72 8.66 19.83
C GLU A 258 -24.81 7.95 21.19
N GLY A 259 -23.69 7.82 21.90
CA GLY A 259 -23.68 7.23 23.24
C GLY A 259 -24.50 7.99 24.26
N ILE A 260 -24.57 9.33 24.21
CA ILE A 260 -25.44 10.13 25.07
C ILE A 260 -26.93 9.91 24.70
N GLU A 261 -27.24 9.79 23.44
CA GLU A 261 -28.62 9.60 22.95
C GLU A 261 -29.15 8.20 23.28
N GLU A 262 -28.29 7.17 23.07
CA GLU A 262 -28.60 5.79 23.49
C GLU A 262 -28.78 5.67 25.00
N GLY A 263 -27.84 6.21 25.79
CA GLY A 263 -27.93 6.18 27.26
C GLY A 263 -29.18 6.88 27.78
N LYS A 264 -29.62 8.01 27.18
CA LYS A 264 -30.90 8.68 27.51
C LYS A 264 -32.10 7.81 27.17
N LYS A 265 -32.04 7.10 26.04
CA LYS A 265 -33.15 6.23 25.58
C LYS A 265 -33.29 4.98 26.46
N GLU A 266 -32.14 4.38 26.84
CA GLU A 266 -32.12 3.23 27.75
C GLU A 266 -32.57 3.62 29.16
N GLY A 267 -31.98 4.68 29.75
CA GLY A 267 -32.37 5.14 31.09
C GLY A 267 -33.84 5.55 31.18
N ARG A 268 -34.43 6.10 30.07
CA ARG A 268 -35.86 6.38 30.03
C ARG A 268 -36.71 5.10 29.99
N LYS A 269 -36.26 4.05 29.29
CA LYS A 269 -36.96 2.76 29.26
C LYS A 269 -36.93 2.09 30.63
N GLU A 270 -35.75 2.03 31.25
CA GLU A 270 -35.53 1.44 32.57
C GLU A 270 -36.35 2.18 33.64
N GLY A 271 -36.33 3.51 33.66
CA GLY A 271 -37.14 4.31 34.59
C GLY A 271 -38.65 4.11 34.45
N ILE A 272 -39.14 3.94 33.20
CA ILE A 272 -40.57 3.61 32.96
C ILE A 272 -40.91 2.20 33.46
N GLU A 273 -40.01 1.24 33.29
CA GLU A 273 -40.22 -0.15 33.71
C GLU A 273 -40.17 -0.29 35.23
N GLU A 274 -39.23 0.39 35.89
CA GLU A 274 -39.15 0.46 37.36
C GLU A 274 -40.37 1.15 37.96
N GLY A 275 -40.76 2.31 37.44
CA GLY A 275 -41.93 3.02 37.91
C GLY A 275 -43.24 2.21 37.75
N LYS A 276 -43.36 1.41 36.65
CA LYS A 276 -44.51 0.47 36.52
C LYS A 276 -44.48 -0.68 37.55
N LYS A 277 -43.29 -1.23 37.85
CA LYS A 277 -43.13 -2.29 38.86
C LYS A 277 -43.44 -1.77 40.25
N GLU A 278 -42.98 -0.57 40.59
CA GLU A 278 -43.17 0.05 41.89
C GLU A 278 -44.64 0.46 42.09
N GLY A 279 -45.27 1.13 41.14
CA GLY A 279 -46.67 1.46 41.22
C GLY A 279 -47.60 0.25 41.27
N ARG A 280 -47.24 -0.87 40.61
CA ARG A 280 -47.98 -2.13 40.74
C ARG A 280 -47.83 -2.76 42.13
N ARG A 281 -46.64 -2.65 42.74
CA ARG A 281 -46.39 -3.16 44.11
C ARG A 281 -47.16 -2.36 45.16
N GLU A 282 -47.11 -1.04 45.04
CA GLU A 282 -47.86 -0.13 45.94
C GLU A 282 -49.37 -0.32 45.84
N GLY A 283 -49.93 -0.40 44.62
CA GLY A 283 -51.36 -0.62 44.39
C GLY A 283 -51.84 -1.98 44.96
N ILE A 284 -51.03 -3.04 44.89
CA ILE A 284 -51.33 -4.33 45.50
C ILE A 284 -51.33 -4.24 47.06
N GLU A 285 -50.41 -3.47 47.62
CA GLU A 285 -50.29 -3.28 49.04
C GLU A 285 -51.43 -2.43 49.62
N GLU A 286 -51.80 -1.34 48.92
CA GLU A 286 -52.96 -0.53 49.27
C GLU A 286 -54.26 -1.31 49.14
N GLY A 287 -54.46 -2.05 48.05
CA GLY A 287 -55.65 -2.89 47.85
C GLY A 287 -55.80 -3.98 48.97
N LYS A 288 -54.70 -4.55 49.45
CA LYS A 288 -54.71 -5.47 50.61
C LYS A 288 -55.11 -4.77 51.90
N LYS A 289 -54.58 -3.55 52.13
CA LYS A 289 -54.92 -2.76 53.33
C LYS A 289 -56.39 -2.33 53.33
N GLU A 290 -56.92 -1.93 52.18
CA GLU A 290 -58.33 -1.56 52.05
C GLU A 290 -59.25 -2.77 52.17
N GLY A 291 -58.92 -3.90 51.56
CA GLY A 291 -59.63 -5.15 51.73
C GLY A 291 -59.70 -5.64 53.17
N MET A 292 -58.57 -5.55 53.93
CA MET A 292 -58.54 -5.84 55.36
C MET A 292 -59.44 -4.89 56.18
N ARG A 293 -59.41 -3.58 55.88
CA ARG A 293 -60.27 -2.58 56.55
C ARG A 293 -61.77 -2.80 56.26
N ALA A 294 -62.10 -3.21 55.04
CA ALA A 294 -63.45 -3.57 54.67
C ALA A 294 -63.94 -4.86 55.38
N ALA A 295 -63.10 -5.87 55.46
CA ALA A 295 -63.44 -7.10 56.20
C ALA A 295 -63.66 -6.86 57.71
N ILE A 296 -62.92 -5.96 58.34
CA ILE A 296 -63.08 -5.62 59.75
C ILE A 296 -64.37 -4.84 59.96
N ARG A 297 -64.81 -3.96 59.00
CA ARG A 297 -66.08 -3.23 59.11
C ARG A 297 -67.35 -4.08 58.85
N GLY A 298 -67.16 -5.23 58.18
CA GLY A 298 -68.31 -6.15 57.93
C GLY A 298 -68.56 -7.17 59.06
N ILE A 299 -67.77 -7.15 60.13
CA ILE A 299 -67.91 -8.05 61.29
C ILE A 299 -68.47 -7.35 62.54
N LEU A 300 -68.67 -6.05 62.48
CA LEU A 300 -69.40 -5.24 63.49
C LEU A 300 -70.84 -4.95 62.99
#